data_d6094c71753237dce1fa672cf0e14ccd
#
_entry.id   d6094c71753237dce1fa672cf0e14ccd
#
_cell.length_a   1.000
_cell.length_b   1.000
_cell.length_c   1.000
_cell.angle_alpha   90.00
_cell.angle_beta   90.00
_cell.angle_gamma   90.00
#
_symmetry.space_group_name_H-M   'P 1'
#
loop_
_entity.id
_entity.type
_entity.pdbx_description
1 polymer ?
#
loop_
_entity_poly.entity_id
_entity_poly.type
_entity_poly.pdbx_seq_one_letter_code
_entity_poly.pdbx_strand_id
1 'polypeptide(L)'
;MLKLVLIEKFFVSLFFLLIASFINDKIYISGFVTKDAFAITAEEMLSDPILEKRARDISAKLRCLVCQNQSIDESDAELAIDLRKQVREYLKDVMTDNQIFQDLAEKYGEFVLLTPPFEPATYLLWGAPLLILANGLSLIANLFLS
;
A
#
# COMPACT_ATOMS: atom_id res chain seq x y z
N MET A 1 11.56 4.90 -45.75
CA MET A 1 10.47 5.40 -44.92
C MET A 1 9.42 4.33 -44.58
N LEU A 2 8.84 3.59 -45.55
CA LEU A 2 7.78 2.61 -45.28
C LEU A 2 8.16 1.48 -44.32
N LYS A 3 9.39 0.97 -44.36
CA LYS A 3 9.88 -0.08 -43.42
C LYS A 3 10.02 0.40 -41.97
N LEU A 4 10.40 1.65 -41.74
CA LEU A 4 10.49 2.22 -40.40
C LEU A 4 9.11 2.34 -39.73
N VAL A 5 8.12 2.80 -40.47
CA VAL A 5 6.72 2.94 -40.00
C VAL A 5 6.09 1.58 -39.65
N LEU A 6 6.44 0.54 -40.43
CA LEU A 6 5.97 -0.83 -40.16
C LEU A 6 6.59 -1.42 -38.89
N ILE A 7 7.88 -1.19 -38.65
CA ILE A 7 8.59 -1.65 -37.44
C ILE A 7 8.02 -0.94 -36.21
N GLU A 8 7.77 0.36 -36.30
CA GLU A 8 7.23 1.16 -35.22
C GLU A 8 5.81 0.70 -34.80
N LYS A 9 4.93 0.46 -35.77
CA LYS A 9 3.60 -0.10 -35.52
C LYS A 9 3.65 -1.49 -34.91
N PHE A 10 4.63 -2.31 -35.31
CA PHE A 10 4.82 -3.65 -34.76
C PHE A 10 5.24 -3.58 -33.27
N PHE A 11 6.17 -2.70 -32.92
CA PHE A 11 6.60 -2.51 -31.53
C PHE A 11 5.48 -1.93 -30.64
N VAL A 12 4.71 -0.99 -31.13
CA VAL A 12 3.54 -0.46 -30.40
C VAL A 12 2.50 -1.54 -30.17
N SER A 13 2.19 -2.34 -31.19
CA SER A 13 1.24 -3.47 -31.08
C SER A 13 1.73 -4.53 -30.09
N LEU A 14 3.02 -4.88 -30.14
CA LEU A 14 3.64 -5.83 -29.21
C LEU A 14 3.61 -5.32 -27.78
N PHE A 15 3.85 -4.03 -27.56
CA PHE A 15 3.78 -3.38 -26.24
C PHE A 15 2.36 -3.42 -25.67
N PHE A 16 1.33 -3.15 -26.49
CA PHE A 16 -0.07 -3.28 -26.07
C PHE A 16 -0.47 -4.72 -25.77
N LEU A 17 0.03 -5.69 -26.51
CA LEU A 17 -0.20 -7.11 -26.23
C LEU A 17 0.44 -7.55 -24.90
N LEU A 18 1.65 -7.08 -24.60
CA LEU A 18 2.32 -7.36 -23.34
C LEU A 18 1.57 -6.74 -22.16
N ILE A 19 1.10 -5.49 -22.27
CA ILE A 19 0.29 -4.84 -21.24
C ILE A 19 -1.03 -5.59 -21.04
N ALA A 20 -1.71 -6.00 -22.11
CA ALA A 20 -2.95 -6.77 -22.02
C ALA A 20 -2.73 -8.13 -21.34
N SER A 21 -1.59 -8.79 -21.59
CA SER A 21 -1.19 -10.02 -20.90
C SER A 21 -0.99 -9.78 -19.40
N PHE A 22 -0.27 -8.73 -19.02
CA PHE A 22 -0.08 -8.35 -17.61
C PHE A 22 -1.39 -8.01 -16.87
N ILE A 23 -2.35 -7.40 -17.56
CA ILE A 23 -3.66 -7.09 -16.98
C ILE A 23 -4.47 -8.38 -16.76
N ASN A 24 -4.42 -9.33 -17.70
CA ASN A 24 -5.11 -10.60 -17.55
C ASN A 24 -4.56 -11.43 -16.38
N ASP A 25 -3.24 -11.47 -16.17
CA ASP A 25 -2.63 -12.16 -15.02
C ASP A 25 -3.10 -11.57 -13.68
N LYS A 26 -3.27 -10.24 -13.61
CA LYS A 26 -3.81 -9.57 -12.42
C LYS A 26 -5.26 -9.94 -12.12
N ILE A 27 -6.08 -10.19 -13.14
CA ILE A 27 -7.50 -10.57 -12.98
C ILE A 27 -7.62 -12.01 -12.44
N TYR A 28 -6.74 -12.93 -12.87
CA TYR A 28 -6.74 -14.31 -12.37
C TYR A 28 -6.30 -14.42 -10.90
N ILE A 29 -5.39 -13.57 -10.44
CA ILE A 29 -4.91 -13.55 -9.04
C ILE A 29 -5.98 -13.00 -8.09
N SER A 30 -6.88 -12.12 -8.56
CA SER A 30 -7.95 -11.54 -7.75
C SER A 30 -9.04 -12.54 -7.34
N GLY A 31 -9.08 -13.73 -7.91
CA GLY A 31 -10.03 -14.80 -7.56
C GLY A 31 -9.55 -15.75 -6.46
N PHE A 32 -8.27 -15.68 -6.08
CA PHE A 32 -7.74 -16.43 -4.95
C PHE A 32 -7.97 -15.62 -3.66
N VAL A 33 -9.19 -15.67 -3.15
CA VAL A 33 -9.51 -15.20 -1.80
C VAL A 33 -8.76 -16.12 -0.83
N THR A 34 -7.57 -15.68 -0.41
CA THR A 34 -6.95 -16.22 0.79
C THR A 34 -7.92 -15.93 1.93
N LYS A 35 -8.47 -16.97 2.57
CA LYS A 35 -9.12 -16.81 3.86
C LYS A 35 -8.07 -16.18 4.76
N ASP A 36 -8.32 -14.94 5.16
CA ASP A 36 -7.49 -14.24 6.11
C ASP A 36 -7.32 -15.14 7.33
N ALA A 37 -6.12 -15.69 7.50
CA ALA A 37 -5.76 -16.37 8.73
C ALA A 37 -5.65 -15.28 9.79
N PHE A 38 -6.70 -15.10 10.59
CA PHE A 38 -6.73 -14.11 11.66
C PHE A 38 -5.72 -14.50 12.73
N ALA A 39 -4.68 -13.69 12.88
CA ALA A 39 -3.71 -13.79 13.97
C ALA A 39 -4.28 -13.27 15.32
N ILE A 40 -5.53 -12.81 15.33
CA ILE A 40 -6.18 -12.18 16.49
C ILE A 40 -6.94 -13.21 17.28
N THR A 41 -6.67 -13.28 18.59
CA THR A 41 -7.42 -14.10 19.53
C THR A 41 -8.68 -13.39 20.01
N ALA A 42 -9.73 -14.16 20.35
CA ALA A 42 -11.00 -13.60 20.85
C ALA A 42 -10.80 -12.77 22.15
N GLU A 43 -9.73 -13.05 22.92
CA GLU A 43 -9.40 -12.36 24.16
C GLU A 43 -8.84 -10.95 23.95
N GLU A 44 -8.30 -10.67 22.75
CA GLU A 44 -7.81 -9.35 22.39
C GLU A 44 -8.92 -8.40 21.95
N MET A 45 -10.07 -8.93 21.54
CA MET A 45 -11.13 -8.16 20.88
C MET A 45 -11.87 -7.24 21.87
N LEU A 46 -12.19 -6.02 21.39
CA LEU A 46 -13.07 -5.12 22.13
C LEU A 46 -14.52 -5.63 22.09
N SER A 47 -15.26 -5.40 23.17
CA SER A 47 -16.67 -5.77 23.27
C SER A 47 -17.60 -4.98 22.32
N ASP A 48 -17.17 -3.77 21.92
CA ASP A 48 -17.87 -2.94 20.93
C ASP A 48 -17.38 -3.30 19.52
N PRO A 49 -18.24 -3.85 18.64
CA PRO A 49 -17.86 -4.25 17.30
C PRO A 49 -17.46 -3.08 16.39
N ILE A 50 -17.93 -1.87 16.67
CA ILE A 50 -17.56 -0.67 15.89
C ILE A 50 -16.13 -0.25 16.24
N LEU A 51 -15.80 -0.22 17.52
CA LEU A 51 -14.44 0.09 17.99
C LEU A 51 -13.46 -1.02 17.58
N GLU A 52 -13.86 -2.28 17.62
CA GLU A 52 -13.02 -3.39 17.18
C GLU A 52 -12.72 -3.31 15.67
N LYS A 53 -13.73 -3.01 14.85
CA LYS A 53 -13.49 -2.78 13.41
C LYS A 53 -12.50 -1.64 13.19
N ARG A 54 -12.64 -0.53 13.93
CA ARG A 54 -11.72 0.62 13.86
C ARG A 54 -10.31 0.23 14.32
N ALA A 55 -10.17 -0.56 15.38
CA ALA A 55 -8.89 -1.08 15.84
C ALA A 55 -8.17 -1.90 14.76
N ARG A 56 -8.91 -2.75 14.05
CA ARG A 56 -8.39 -3.55 12.95
C ARG A 56 -8.00 -2.70 11.74
N ASP A 57 -8.83 -1.73 11.37
CA ASP A 57 -8.54 -0.79 10.27
C ASP A 57 -7.26 0.03 10.53
N ILE A 58 -6.96 0.36 11.79
CA ILE A 58 -5.71 1.01 12.21
C ILE A 58 -4.56 0.00 12.18
N SER A 59 -4.75 -1.19 12.77
CA SER A 59 -3.73 -2.24 12.85
C SER A 59 -3.26 -2.71 11.46
N ALA A 60 -4.16 -2.73 10.47
CA ALA A 60 -3.84 -3.06 9.09
C ALA A 60 -2.93 -2.02 8.40
N LYS A 61 -2.86 -0.79 8.93
CA LYS A 61 -2.00 0.29 8.43
C LYS A 61 -0.66 0.41 9.16
N LEU A 62 -0.48 -0.36 10.22
CA LEU A 62 0.73 -0.39 11.03
C LEU A 62 1.58 -1.61 10.68
N ARG A 63 2.88 -1.39 10.54
CA ARG A 63 3.85 -2.44 10.20
C ARG A 63 4.33 -3.17 11.44
N CYS A 64 4.39 -4.48 11.37
CA CYS A 64 5.12 -5.28 12.34
C CYS A 64 6.63 -5.10 12.12
N LEU A 65 7.33 -4.52 13.11
CA LEU A 65 8.74 -4.15 12.97
C LEU A 65 9.70 -5.34 12.96
N VAL A 66 9.26 -6.50 13.44
CA VAL A 66 10.04 -7.75 13.50
C VAL A 66 9.65 -8.76 12.43
N CYS A 67 8.67 -8.41 11.57
CA CYS A 67 8.15 -9.28 10.53
C CYS A 67 8.60 -8.81 9.13
N GLN A 68 8.50 -9.69 8.13
CA GLN A 68 8.83 -9.36 6.75
C GLN A 68 7.64 -8.65 6.07
N ASN A 69 7.51 -7.32 6.30
CA ASN A 69 6.55 -6.44 5.63
C ASN A 69 5.07 -6.80 5.85
N GLN A 70 4.74 -7.43 6.98
CA GLN A 70 3.36 -7.72 7.40
C GLN A 70 2.81 -6.57 8.24
N SER A 71 1.48 -6.39 8.23
CA SER A 71 0.79 -5.53 9.19
C SER A 71 0.75 -6.18 10.57
N ILE A 72 0.52 -5.36 11.61
CA ILE A 72 0.32 -5.92 12.96
C ILE A 72 -1.02 -6.67 13.07
N ASP A 73 -1.96 -6.45 12.15
CA ASP A 73 -3.24 -7.19 12.11
C ASP A 73 -3.06 -8.63 11.63
N GLU A 74 -2.08 -8.86 10.74
CA GLU A 74 -1.81 -10.17 10.12
C GLU A 74 -0.73 -10.98 10.85
N SER A 75 0.03 -10.35 11.75
CA SER A 75 1.18 -10.95 12.42
C SER A 75 0.81 -11.52 13.78
N ASP A 76 1.31 -12.72 14.07
CA ASP A 76 1.24 -13.40 15.37
C ASP A 76 2.49 -13.18 16.24
N ALA A 77 3.43 -12.32 15.79
CA ALA A 77 4.60 -11.97 16.57
C ALA A 77 4.20 -11.26 17.89
N GLU A 78 4.94 -11.52 18.96
CA GLU A 78 4.68 -10.97 20.28
C GLU A 78 4.59 -9.44 20.28
N LEU A 79 5.50 -8.77 19.55
CA LEU A 79 5.46 -7.32 19.38
C LEU A 79 4.19 -6.85 18.64
N ALA A 80 3.70 -7.59 17.67
CA ALA A 80 2.47 -7.25 16.95
C ALA A 80 1.25 -7.36 17.87
N ILE A 81 1.22 -8.38 18.75
CA ILE A 81 0.18 -8.55 19.77
C ILE A 81 0.17 -7.35 20.73
N ASP A 82 1.33 -6.94 21.19
CA ASP A 82 1.44 -5.80 22.10
C ASP A 82 1.03 -4.48 21.46
N LEU A 83 1.43 -4.24 20.21
CA LEU A 83 1.00 -3.06 19.46
C LEU A 83 -0.52 -3.05 19.21
N ARG A 84 -1.13 -4.20 18.90
CA ARG A 84 -2.59 -4.31 18.76
C ARG A 84 -3.32 -3.99 20.06
N LYS A 85 -2.80 -4.45 21.22
CA LYS A 85 -3.35 -4.10 22.53
C LYS A 85 -3.25 -2.61 22.78
N GLN A 86 -2.10 -2.00 22.48
CA GLN A 86 -1.88 -0.57 22.64
C GLN A 86 -2.85 0.27 21.80
N VAL A 87 -3.09 -0.11 20.54
CA VAL A 87 -4.09 0.53 19.68
C VAL A 87 -5.48 0.48 20.30
N ARG A 88 -5.88 -0.66 20.88
CA ARG A 88 -7.18 -0.82 21.54
C ARG A 88 -7.29 0.02 22.82
N GLU A 89 -6.23 0.17 23.60
CA GLU A 89 -6.21 1.06 24.74
C GLU A 89 -6.39 2.53 24.33
N TYR A 90 -5.66 2.99 23.30
CA TYR A 90 -5.84 4.35 22.77
C TYR A 90 -7.25 4.63 22.27
N LEU A 91 -7.92 3.62 21.70
CA LEU A 91 -9.31 3.75 21.26
C LEU A 91 -10.27 3.84 22.44
N LYS A 92 -10.00 3.18 23.58
CA LYS A 92 -10.77 3.34 24.82
C LYS A 92 -10.59 4.76 25.40
N ASP A 93 -9.41 5.35 25.24
CA ASP A 93 -9.10 6.73 25.64
C ASP A 93 -9.64 7.78 24.63
N VAL A 94 -10.47 7.33 23.67
CA VAL A 94 -11.15 8.20 22.67
C VAL A 94 -10.17 8.99 21.80
N MET A 95 -8.97 8.48 21.56
CA MET A 95 -8.01 9.10 20.65
C MET A 95 -8.47 9.01 19.18
N THR A 96 -8.11 10.02 18.41
CA THR A 96 -8.33 10.00 16.96
C THR A 96 -7.28 9.14 16.26
N ASP A 97 -7.60 8.61 15.07
CA ASP A 97 -6.68 7.77 14.29
C ASP A 97 -5.34 8.46 14.02
N ASN A 98 -5.37 9.77 13.69
CA ASN A 98 -4.16 10.54 13.44
C ASN A 98 -3.29 10.66 14.70
N GLN A 99 -3.88 10.86 15.87
CA GLN A 99 -3.15 10.91 17.14
C GLN A 99 -2.50 9.56 17.44
N ILE A 100 -3.19 8.45 17.19
CA ILE A 100 -2.66 7.10 17.36
C ILE A 100 -1.46 6.88 16.45
N PHE A 101 -1.56 7.24 15.15
CA PHE A 101 -0.45 7.10 14.21
C PHE A 101 0.74 7.98 14.59
N GLN A 102 0.51 9.23 15.03
CA GLN A 102 1.57 10.13 15.45
C GLN A 102 2.29 9.61 16.70
N ASP A 103 1.56 9.18 17.73
CA ASP A 103 2.14 8.66 18.97
C ASP A 103 2.96 7.39 18.72
N LEU A 104 2.45 6.48 17.87
CA LEU A 104 3.18 5.27 17.49
C LEU A 104 4.40 5.58 16.61
N ALA A 105 4.31 6.55 15.70
CA ALA A 105 5.44 6.98 14.89
C ALA A 105 6.52 7.69 15.74
N GLU A 106 6.14 8.45 16.77
CA GLU A 106 7.07 9.07 17.69
C GLU A 106 7.80 8.04 18.55
N LYS A 107 7.11 6.99 19.00
CA LYS A 107 7.68 5.93 19.85
C LYS A 107 8.53 4.91 19.11
N TYR A 108 8.11 4.51 17.91
CA TYR A 108 8.72 3.41 17.15
C TYR A 108 9.39 3.86 15.83
N GLY A 109 9.31 5.15 15.52
CA GLY A 109 9.77 5.73 14.27
C GLY A 109 8.72 5.66 13.15
N GLU A 110 8.87 6.51 12.14
CA GLU A 110 7.94 6.58 10.97
C GLU A 110 7.83 5.25 10.19
N PHE A 111 8.82 4.39 10.34
CA PHE A 111 8.84 3.07 9.70
C PHE A 111 7.71 2.14 10.17
N VAL A 112 7.08 2.44 11.32
CA VAL A 112 5.89 1.72 11.80
C VAL A 112 4.67 1.93 10.90
N LEU A 113 4.66 3.00 10.09
CA LEU A 113 3.59 3.27 9.15
C LEU A 113 3.81 2.51 7.83
N LEU A 114 2.81 1.75 7.38
CA LEU A 114 2.86 1.07 6.08
C LEU A 114 2.73 2.04 4.91
N THR A 115 2.02 3.15 5.12
CA THR A 115 1.82 4.18 4.09
C THR A 115 2.64 5.41 4.46
N PRO A 116 3.55 5.89 3.59
CA PRO A 116 4.29 7.11 3.84
C PRO A 116 3.34 8.30 4.03
N PRO A 117 3.54 9.14 5.05
CA PRO A 117 2.73 10.33 5.26
C PRO A 117 2.89 11.32 4.10
N PHE A 118 1.85 12.13 3.85
CA PHE A 118 1.90 13.24 2.89
C PHE A 118 2.62 14.44 3.53
N GLU A 119 3.96 14.42 3.48
CA GLU A 119 4.82 15.46 4.02
C GLU A 119 5.77 16.02 2.95
N PRO A 120 6.35 17.19 3.15
CA PRO A 120 7.29 17.79 2.19
C PRO A 120 8.44 16.85 1.80
N ALA A 121 8.90 16.02 2.72
CA ALA A 121 9.96 15.04 2.49
C ALA A 121 9.54 13.92 1.53
N THR A 122 8.23 13.60 1.46
CA THR A 122 7.68 12.55 0.61
C THR A 122 7.03 13.05 -0.68
N TYR A 123 6.96 14.38 -0.93
CA TYR A 123 6.38 14.93 -2.16
C TYR A 123 7.05 14.43 -3.43
N LEU A 124 8.38 14.24 -3.38
CA LEU A 124 9.11 13.68 -4.51
C LEU A 124 8.67 12.25 -4.82
N LEU A 125 8.44 11.44 -3.80
CA LEU A 125 7.96 10.05 -3.95
C LEU A 125 6.60 9.99 -4.65
N TRP A 126 5.68 10.87 -4.26
CA TRP A 126 4.33 10.93 -4.84
C TRP A 126 4.29 11.61 -6.21
N GLY A 127 5.16 12.61 -6.43
CA GLY A 127 5.23 13.37 -7.68
C GLY A 127 6.08 12.72 -8.79
N ALA A 128 7.09 11.93 -8.42
CA ALA A 128 8.02 11.34 -9.38
C ALA A 128 7.34 10.50 -10.48
N PRO A 129 6.35 9.63 -10.22
CA PRO A 129 5.69 8.86 -11.26
C PRO A 129 4.99 9.74 -12.31
N LEU A 130 4.37 10.83 -11.86
CA LEU A 130 3.69 11.79 -12.75
C LEU A 130 4.68 12.56 -13.60
N LEU A 131 5.82 12.97 -13.04
CA LEU A 131 6.88 13.66 -13.76
C LEU A 131 7.53 12.76 -14.82
N ILE A 132 7.78 11.49 -14.49
CA ILE A 132 8.33 10.51 -15.44
C ILE A 132 7.32 10.27 -16.58
N LEU A 133 6.06 10.13 -16.27
CA LEU A 133 4.99 9.93 -17.25
C LEU A 133 4.88 11.14 -18.19
N ALA A 134 4.87 12.36 -17.66
CA ALA A 134 4.77 13.59 -18.43
C ALA A 134 5.99 13.77 -19.36
N ASN A 135 7.22 13.52 -18.88
CA ASN A 135 8.42 13.56 -19.69
C ASN A 135 8.41 12.49 -20.79
N GLY A 136 8.03 11.26 -20.47
CA GLY A 136 7.91 10.19 -21.45
C GLY A 136 6.91 10.51 -22.55
N LEU A 137 5.74 11.03 -22.18
CA LEU A 137 4.72 11.44 -23.13
C LEU A 137 5.18 12.60 -24.04
N SER A 138 5.91 13.58 -23.46
CA SER A 138 6.50 14.69 -24.21
C SER A 138 7.55 14.23 -25.23
N LEU A 139 8.42 13.29 -24.84
CA LEU A 139 9.41 12.71 -25.75
C LEU A 139 8.73 11.97 -26.93
N ILE A 140 7.72 11.17 -26.63
CA ILE A 140 6.96 10.47 -27.66
C ILE A 140 6.28 11.46 -28.61
N ALA A 141 5.61 12.48 -28.08
CA ALA A 141 4.98 13.52 -28.89
C ALA A 141 5.97 14.24 -29.79
N ASN A 142 7.15 14.59 -29.30
CA ASN A 142 8.22 15.23 -30.09
C ASN A 142 8.73 14.32 -31.22
N LEU A 143 8.86 13.01 -30.96
CA LEU A 143 9.28 12.04 -31.98
C LEU A 143 8.25 11.84 -33.10
N PHE A 144 6.95 11.96 -32.76
CA PHE A 144 5.87 11.81 -33.74
C PHE A 144 5.60 13.11 -34.53
N LEU A 145 5.90 14.27 -33.98
CA LEU A 145 5.68 15.58 -34.60
C LEU A 145 6.87 16.10 -35.38
N SER A 146 8.06 15.51 -35.24
CA SER A 146 9.30 15.81 -35.98
C SER A 146 9.45 14.89 -37.19
#